data_786c1452ff0a71647c6b32c9167db150
#
_entry.id   786c1452ff0a71647c6b32c9167db150
#
_cell.length_a   1.000
_cell.length_b   1.000
_cell.length_c   1.000
_cell.angle_alpha   90.00
_cell.angle_beta   90.00
_cell.angle_gamma   90.00
#
_symmetry.space_group_name_H-M   'P 1'
#
loop_
_entity.id
_entity.type
_entity.pdbx_description
1 polymer ?
#
loop_
_entity_poly.entity_id
_entity_poly.type
_entity_poly.pdbx_seq_one_letter_code
_entity_poly.pdbx_strand_id
1 'polypeptide(L)'
;MSVFPQGFLWGGALAANQSEGAYREGGKGLTTVDMIPHGANRLAVKVGKEKRFSLRDDEFYPSHEAIDFYHRYKEDIALMAEMGFTVFRTSIAWSRLYPNGDEPLPNQEGIAFYRAVFEECKKYYIEPLVTLCHFDVPMHLVTEYGSWRNRKMVDFFARYARTCFEAFNGLVKYWLTFNEINIMLHSPFSGAGLVFEEGENEDQVKYQAAHHELVASALATKIAHEVNPENQVGCMLAGGNFYPYSCKPEDVWMALEKDRENLFFIDVQARGSYPAYSARVFREKGVVIVKDPGDDELLKNTVDFVSFSYYASRCASADMNAGNTSAANIVKSLRNPHIQVSEWGWGIDPLGLRITMNMMYDRYQKPLFLVENGLGAKDVIDQNGEINDDYRISYLREHIRAMADAIEDGVPLLGYTTWGCIDLVSASTGEMSKRYGFVYVDRDDAGNGTLDRKRKKSFWWYKKVIASNGGDLE
;
A
#
# COMPACT_ATOMS: atom_id res chain seq x y z
N MET A 1 -12.15 24.77 17.28
CA MET A 1 -12.89 23.50 17.01
C MET A 1 -12.15 22.79 15.90
N SER A 2 -12.08 21.48 15.92
CA SER A 2 -11.41 20.71 14.86
C SER A 2 -12.20 20.81 13.54
N VAL A 3 -11.49 20.88 12.42
CA VAL A 3 -12.05 20.79 11.06
C VAL A 3 -12.42 19.35 10.70
N PHE A 4 -11.73 18.36 11.30
CA PHE A 4 -12.01 16.95 11.05
C PHE A 4 -13.41 16.57 11.54
N PRO A 5 -14.20 15.83 10.73
CA PRO A 5 -15.57 15.47 11.10
C PRO A 5 -15.61 14.59 12.35
N GLN A 6 -16.75 14.61 13.04
CA GLN A 6 -16.99 13.66 14.12
C GLN A 6 -17.00 12.24 13.55
N GLY A 7 -16.31 11.31 14.22
CA GLY A 7 -16.16 9.93 13.73
C GLY A 7 -15.07 9.75 12.67
N PHE A 8 -14.22 10.77 12.44
CA PHE A 8 -13.04 10.63 11.60
C PHE A 8 -12.16 9.47 12.10
N LEU A 9 -11.70 8.63 11.19
CA LEU A 9 -10.94 7.44 11.51
C LEU A 9 -9.45 7.76 11.62
N TRP A 10 -8.93 7.82 12.83
CA TRP A 10 -7.51 8.03 13.13
C TRP A 10 -6.80 6.73 13.42
N GLY A 11 -5.64 6.49 12.82
CA GLY A 11 -4.89 5.29 13.14
C GLY A 11 -3.55 5.16 12.44
N GLY A 12 -3.17 3.91 12.22
CA GLY A 12 -1.92 3.57 11.56
C GLY A 12 -2.05 2.29 10.74
N ALA A 13 -1.05 2.04 9.92
CA ALA A 13 -1.02 0.95 8.96
C ALA A 13 0.23 0.09 9.12
N LEU A 14 0.07 -1.22 8.94
CA LEU A 14 1.11 -2.21 8.71
C LEU A 14 0.75 -3.04 7.48
N ALA A 15 1.71 -3.84 6.99
CA ALA A 15 1.45 -4.86 5.97
C ALA A 15 1.89 -6.23 6.49
N ALA A 16 1.13 -7.28 6.20
CA ALA A 16 1.43 -8.64 6.63
C ALA A 16 2.87 -9.05 6.30
N ASN A 17 3.27 -8.87 5.05
CA ASN A 17 4.59 -9.26 4.56
C ASN A 17 5.78 -8.48 5.15
N GLN A 18 5.53 -7.31 5.79
CA GLN A 18 6.57 -6.47 6.39
C GLN A 18 6.57 -6.55 7.92
N SER A 19 5.54 -7.13 8.53
CA SER A 19 5.36 -7.14 9.98
C SER A 19 5.20 -8.52 10.59
N GLU A 20 4.48 -9.44 9.96
CA GLU A 20 4.09 -10.71 10.58
C GLU A 20 5.27 -11.63 10.87
N GLY A 21 6.17 -11.83 9.90
CA GLY A 21 7.14 -12.92 9.99
C GLY A 21 6.48 -14.30 9.93
N ALA A 22 6.99 -15.27 10.70
CA ALA A 22 6.41 -16.62 10.79
C ALA A 22 6.09 -17.22 9.40
N TYR A 23 7.01 -17.04 8.44
CA TYR A 23 6.78 -17.25 7.01
C TYR A 23 6.47 -18.69 6.60
N ARG A 24 6.67 -19.66 7.50
CA ARG A 24 6.33 -21.09 7.33
C ARG A 24 5.43 -21.64 8.41
N GLU A 25 4.97 -20.80 9.34
CA GLU A 25 4.12 -21.24 10.44
C GLU A 25 2.64 -21.19 10.08
N GLY A 26 1.82 -21.98 10.77
CA GLY A 26 0.37 -22.03 10.54
C GLY A 26 -0.01 -22.49 9.14
N GLY A 27 0.85 -23.28 8.47
CA GLY A 27 0.62 -23.77 7.11
C GLY A 27 0.77 -22.71 6.00
N LYS A 28 1.38 -21.54 6.29
CA LYS A 28 1.61 -20.49 5.30
C LYS A 28 2.51 -20.97 4.15
N GLY A 29 2.07 -20.72 2.90
CA GLY A 29 2.90 -20.89 1.70
C GLY A 29 3.81 -19.69 1.44
N LEU A 30 4.82 -19.88 0.58
CA LEU A 30 5.71 -18.81 0.15
C LEU A 30 4.99 -17.82 -0.77
N THR A 31 5.39 -16.56 -0.68
CA THR A 31 4.90 -15.47 -1.54
C THR A 31 6.05 -14.82 -2.31
N THR A 32 5.72 -13.98 -3.28
CA THR A 32 6.70 -13.18 -4.03
C THR A 32 7.60 -12.36 -3.10
N VAL A 33 7.06 -11.83 -1.99
CA VAL A 33 7.84 -11.03 -1.04
C VAL A 33 8.82 -11.88 -0.25
N ASP A 34 8.49 -13.13 0.06
CA ASP A 34 9.39 -14.07 0.73
C ASP A 34 10.64 -14.41 -0.12
N MET A 35 10.58 -14.15 -1.44
CA MET A 35 11.68 -14.36 -2.39
C MET A 35 12.61 -13.15 -2.54
N ILE A 36 12.28 -12.00 -1.92
CA ILE A 36 13.01 -10.74 -2.11
C ILE A 36 14.08 -10.58 -1.01
N PRO A 37 15.37 -10.72 -1.33
CA PRO A 37 16.44 -10.65 -0.34
C PRO A 37 16.71 -9.21 0.11
N HIS A 38 17.47 -9.07 1.19
CA HIS A 38 18.19 -7.85 1.54
C HIS A 38 19.43 -7.67 0.65
N GLY A 39 19.87 -6.43 0.45
CA GLY A 39 21.14 -6.12 -0.20
C GLY A 39 21.08 -5.95 -1.73
N ALA A 40 22.18 -6.20 -2.41
CA ALA A 40 22.43 -5.77 -3.81
C ALA A 40 21.45 -6.38 -4.83
N ASN A 41 21.02 -7.63 -4.62
CA ASN A 41 20.13 -8.32 -5.56
C ASN A 41 18.66 -7.92 -5.43
N ARG A 42 18.30 -7.21 -4.33
CA ARG A 42 16.91 -6.86 -4.03
C ARG A 42 16.18 -6.18 -5.18
N LEU A 43 16.77 -5.13 -5.76
CA LEU A 43 16.11 -4.38 -6.83
C LEU A 43 15.92 -5.24 -8.09
N ALA A 44 16.93 -6.02 -8.47
CA ALA A 44 16.86 -6.88 -9.65
C ALA A 44 15.73 -7.93 -9.55
N VAL A 45 15.55 -8.52 -8.35
CA VAL A 45 14.45 -9.44 -8.07
C VAL A 45 13.11 -8.70 -8.09
N LYS A 46 12.98 -7.57 -7.39
CA LYS A 46 11.72 -6.79 -7.33
C LYS A 46 11.16 -6.40 -8.68
N VAL A 47 12.03 -5.99 -9.60
CA VAL A 47 11.63 -5.57 -10.95
C VAL A 47 11.55 -6.72 -11.96
N GLY A 48 11.75 -7.97 -11.53
CA GLY A 48 11.63 -9.15 -12.39
C GLY A 48 12.82 -9.36 -13.35
N LYS A 49 13.91 -8.60 -13.21
CA LYS A 49 15.13 -8.80 -14.00
C LYS A 49 15.91 -10.04 -13.60
N GLU A 50 15.87 -10.38 -12.33
CA GLU A 50 16.38 -11.64 -11.81
C GLU A 50 15.18 -12.52 -11.45
N LYS A 51 14.99 -13.61 -12.23
CA LYS A 51 13.95 -14.60 -11.94
C LYS A 51 14.32 -15.37 -10.67
N ARG A 52 13.46 -15.30 -9.65
CA ARG A 52 13.70 -15.91 -8.36
C ARG A 52 12.54 -16.85 -8.00
N PHE A 53 12.75 -18.16 -8.14
CA PHE A 53 11.75 -19.19 -7.86
C PHE A 53 12.11 -20.10 -6.68
N SER A 54 13.29 -19.90 -6.08
CA SER A 54 13.74 -20.61 -4.89
C SER A 54 14.53 -19.68 -3.97
N LEU A 55 14.47 -19.95 -2.69
CA LEU A 55 15.32 -19.29 -1.69
C LEU A 55 16.77 -19.70 -1.86
N ARG A 56 17.70 -18.82 -1.50
CA ARG A 56 19.15 -19.12 -1.45
C ARG A 56 19.62 -19.06 -0.02
N ASP A 57 20.43 -20.03 0.38
CA ASP A 57 20.91 -20.15 1.76
C ASP A 57 21.93 -19.06 2.14
N ASP A 58 22.57 -18.42 1.15
CA ASP A 58 23.55 -17.35 1.32
C ASP A 58 22.95 -15.94 1.35
N GLU A 59 21.62 -15.83 1.32
CA GLU A 59 20.90 -14.54 1.33
C GLU A 59 20.03 -14.38 2.58
N PHE A 60 19.94 -13.15 3.06
CA PHE A 60 19.05 -12.77 4.16
C PHE A 60 17.71 -12.24 3.62
N TYR A 61 16.60 -12.75 4.14
CA TYR A 61 15.24 -12.40 3.76
C TYR A 61 14.52 -11.73 4.94
N PRO A 62 14.48 -10.39 5.00
CA PRO A 62 13.97 -9.67 6.17
C PRO A 62 12.51 -9.96 6.51
N SER A 63 11.68 -10.28 5.50
CA SER A 63 10.25 -10.60 5.68
C SER A 63 10.00 -11.91 6.43
N HIS A 64 10.98 -12.82 6.49
CA HIS A 64 10.78 -14.16 7.07
C HIS A 64 10.51 -14.11 8.57
N GLU A 65 11.11 -13.17 9.28
CA GLU A 65 10.86 -12.92 10.70
C GLU A 65 10.17 -11.57 10.91
N ALA A 66 10.47 -10.59 10.05
CA ALA A 66 9.96 -9.23 10.09
C ALA A 66 10.06 -8.61 11.51
N ILE A 67 8.94 -8.24 12.12
CA ILE A 67 8.89 -7.75 13.50
C ILE A 67 8.11 -8.71 14.42
N ASP A 68 7.87 -9.93 13.96
CA ASP A 68 7.18 -10.98 14.70
C ASP A 68 5.75 -10.59 15.15
N PHE A 69 5.05 -9.81 14.33
CA PHE A 69 3.66 -9.45 14.62
C PHE A 69 2.75 -10.68 14.76
N TYR A 70 3.05 -11.77 14.06
CA TYR A 70 2.29 -13.01 14.14
C TYR A 70 2.13 -13.51 15.58
N HIS A 71 3.18 -13.43 16.40
CA HIS A 71 3.13 -13.82 17.81
C HIS A 71 2.82 -12.66 18.76
N ARG A 72 3.16 -11.42 18.35
CA ARG A 72 3.10 -10.22 19.20
C ARG A 72 1.90 -9.31 18.93
N TYR A 73 0.96 -9.68 18.07
CA TYR A 73 -0.15 -8.82 17.66
C TYR A 73 -0.97 -8.24 18.84
N LYS A 74 -1.10 -8.99 19.94
CA LYS A 74 -1.84 -8.49 21.13
C LYS A 74 -1.12 -7.33 21.82
N GLU A 75 0.21 -7.43 21.93
CA GLU A 75 1.06 -6.34 22.46
C GLU A 75 0.99 -5.11 21.54
N ASP A 76 1.13 -5.33 20.24
CA ASP A 76 1.13 -4.26 19.25
C ASP A 76 -0.24 -3.56 19.18
N ILE A 77 -1.35 -4.30 19.17
CA ILE A 77 -2.70 -3.72 19.19
C ILE A 77 -2.99 -2.98 20.51
N ALA A 78 -2.48 -3.46 21.64
CA ALA A 78 -2.59 -2.74 22.91
C ALA A 78 -1.87 -1.38 22.88
N LEU A 79 -0.70 -1.29 22.23
CA LEU A 79 0.01 -0.03 22.01
C LEU A 79 -0.77 0.93 21.08
N MET A 80 -1.40 0.41 20.04
CA MET A 80 -2.29 1.19 19.16
C MET A 80 -3.50 1.73 19.94
N ALA A 81 -4.10 0.91 20.78
CA ALA A 81 -5.21 1.30 21.66
C ALA A 81 -4.79 2.38 22.66
N GLU A 82 -3.59 2.26 23.23
CA GLU A 82 -3.03 3.29 24.13
C GLU A 82 -2.84 4.63 23.42
N MET A 83 -2.46 4.63 22.12
CA MET A 83 -2.42 5.85 21.30
C MET A 83 -3.80 6.41 20.98
N GLY A 84 -4.87 5.64 21.16
CA GLY A 84 -6.23 6.07 20.87
C GLY A 84 -6.67 5.78 19.44
N PHE A 85 -6.06 4.83 18.74
CA PHE A 85 -6.48 4.46 17.39
C PHE A 85 -7.95 4.10 17.34
N THR A 86 -8.64 4.59 16.32
CA THR A 86 -10.02 4.20 15.97
C THR A 86 -10.07 3.33 14.73
N VAL A 87 -8.97 3.25 13.98
CA VAL A 87 -8.79 2.35 12.84
C VAL A 87 -7.37 1.78 12.83
N PHE A 88 -7.25 0.52 12.46
CA PHE A 88 -5.96 -0.13 12.18
C PHE A 88 -6.02 -0.76 10.79
N ARG A 89 -5.14 -0.30 9.90
CA ARG A 89 -5.00 -0.92 8.59
C ARG A 89 -3.94 -2.00 8.62
N THR A 90 -4.30 -3.18 8.12
CA THR A 90 -3.35 -4.27 7.86
C THR A 90 -3.72 -5.01 6.58
N SER A 91 -2.95 -6.02 6.20
CA SER A 91 -3.29 -6.91 5.10
C SER A 91 -3.44 -8.34 5.56
N ILE A 92 -4.09 -9.16 4.75
CA ILE A 92 -4.12 -10.61 4.91
C ILE A 92 -3.11 -11.20 3.91
N ALA A 93 -2.15 -11.98 4.40
CA ALA A 93 -1.29 -12.76 3.52
C ALA A 93 -2.11 -13.85 2.83
N TRP A 94 -2.32 -13.72 1.52
CA TRP A 94 -3.12 -14.68 0.74
C TRP A 94 -2.69 -16.12 0.99
N SER A 95 -1.39 -16.38 1.03
CA SER A 95 -0.83 -17.70 1.26
C SER A 95 -0.99 -18.26 2.68
N ARG A 96 -1.50 -17.47 3.66
CA ARG A 96 -1.94 -18.05 4.95
C ARG A 96 -3.29 -18.74 4.84
N LEU A 97 -4.18 -18.22 3.99
CA LEU A 97 -5.51 -18.80 3.78
C LEU A 97 -5.51 -19.85 2.65
N TYR A 98 -4.70 -19.63 1.64
CA TYR A 98 -4.52 -20.53 0.50
C TYR A 98 -3.02 -20.65 0.20
N PRO A 99 -2.32 -21.62 0.80
CA PRO A 99 -0.87 -21.73 0.74
C PRO A 99 -0.28 -21.75 -0.68
N ASN A 100 -0.93 -22.41 -1.62
CA ASN A 100 -0.60 -22.37 -3.04
C ASN A 100 -1.40 -21.34 -3.83
N GLY A 101 -2.55 -20.89 -3.32
CA GLY A 101 -3.45 -19.92 -3.94
C GLY A 101 -4.57 -20.53 -4.76
N ASP A 102 -4.48 -21.79 -5.18
CA ASP A 102 -5.43 -22.50 -6.06
C ASP A 102 -6.21 -23.62 -5.37
N GLU A 103 -5.99 -23.87 -4.08
CA GLU A 103 -6.70 -24.89 -3.32
C GLU A 103 -8.22 -24.68 -3.36
N PRO A 104 -9.00 -25.77 -3.33
CA PRO A 104 -10.46 -25.67 -3.27
C PRO A 104 -10.99 -25.18 -1.91
N LEU A 105 -10.24 -25.42 -0.82
CA LEU A 105 -10.62 -25.09 0.56
C LEU A 105 -9.51 -24.29 1.24
N PRO A 106 -9.88 -23.33 2.12
CA PRO A 106 -8.91 -22.52 2.82
C PRO A 106 -8.25 -23.25 4.00
N ASN A 107 -7.05 -22.81 4.35
CA ASN A 107 -6.34 -23.20 5.55
C ASN A 107 -7.02 -22.57 6.78
N GLN A 108 -7.52 -23.41 7.68
CA GLN A 108 -8.27 -22.98 8.87
C GLN A 108 -7.38 -22.29 9.92
N GLU A 109 -6.09 -22.64 10.00
CA GLU A 109 -5.15 -21.97 10.91
C GLU A 109 -4.94 -20.51 10.52
N GLY A 110 -4.84 -20.22 9.22
CA GLY A 110 -4.75 -18.84 8.72
C GLY A 110 -6.00 -18.03 9.03
N ILE A 111 -7.19 -18.62 8.83
CA ILE A 111 -8.46 -17.97 9.19
C ILE A 111 -8.52 -17.69 10.71
N ALA A 112 -8.14 -18.66 11.54
CA ALA A 112 -8.15 -18.52 12.99
C ALA A 112 -7.22 -17.41 13.46
N PHE A 113 -6.03 -17.30 12.87
CA PHE A 113 -5.06 -16.23 13.18
C PHE A 113 -5.66 -14.84 12.90
N TYR A 114 -6.14 -14.57 11.68
CA TYR A 114 -6.71 -13.26 11.35
C TYR A 114 -7.98 -12.95 12.12
N ARG A 115 -8.81 -13.95 12.39
CA ARG A 115 -9.97 -13.77 13.29
C ARG A 115 -9.51 -13.26 14.65
N ALA A 116 -8.50 -13.88 15.25
CA ALA A 116 -7.98 -13.48 16.55
C ALA A 116 -7.38 -12.05 16.52
N VAL A 117 -6.72 -11.66 15.42
CA VAL A 117 -6.21 -10.28 15.24
C VAL A 117 -7.37 -9.28 15.19
N PHE A 118 -8.43 -9.55 14.41
CA PHE A 118 -9.56 -8.63 14.27
C PHE A 118 -10.42 -8.57 15.52
N GLU A 119 -10.62 -9.69 16.22
CA GLU A 119 -11.29 -9.71 17.53
C GLU A 119 -10.50 -8.90 18.57
N GLU A 120 -9.17 -8.97 18.57
CA GLU A 120 -8.34 -8.14 19.45
C GLU A 120 -8.49 -6.64 19.12
N CYS A 121 -8.58 -6.25 17.84
CA CYS A 121 -8.90 -4.88 17.45
C CYS A 121 -10.27 -4.45 18.01
N LYS A 122 -11.31 -5.26 17.81
CA LYS A 122 -12.68 -4.96 18.27
C LYS A 122 -12.78 -4.83 19.79
N LYS A 123 -12.00 -5.58 20.55
CA LYS A 123 -11.91 -5.47 22.01
C LYS A 123 -11.55 -4.05 22.47
N TYR A 124 -10.76 -3.34 21.66
CA TYR A 124 -10.35 -1.96 21.92
C TYR A 124 -11.13 -0.93 21.10
N TYR A 125 -12.23 -1.31 20.44
CA TYR A 125 -13.01 -0.43 19.55
C TYR A 125 -12.21 0.12 18.37
N ILE A 126 -11.18 -0.60 17.93
CA ILE A 126 -10.39 -0.27 16.73
C ILE A 126 -11.04 -0.98 15.54
N GLU A 127 -11.43 -0.22 14.52
CA GLU A 127 -11.99 -0.76 13.29
C GLU A 127 -10.88 -1.31 12.39
N PRO A 128 -10.90 -2.59 11.99
CA PRO A 128 -9.96 -3.08 11.00
C PRO A 128 -10.27 -2.52 9.60
N LEU A 129 -9.24 -2.04 8.91
CA LEU A 129 -9.24 -1.74 7.48
C LEU A 129 -8.29 -2.74 6.81
N VAL A 130 -8.81 -3.63 5.98
CA VAL A 130 -8.07 -4.81 5.54
C VAL A 130 -7.79 -4.78 4.04
N THR A 131 -6.51 -4.91 3.68
CA THR A 131 -6.06 -5.08 2.30
C THR A 131 -5.99 -6.57 1.97
N LEU A 132 -6.68 -7.00 0.90
CA LEU A 132 -6.72 -8.41 0.49
C LEU A 132 -5.38 -8.87 -0.12
N CYS A 133 -4.74 -8.04 -0.95
CA CYS A 133 -3.42 -8.35 -1.52
C CYS A 133 -2.49 -7.16 -1.38
N HIS A 134 -1.44 -7.31 -0.57
CA HIS A 134 -0.41 -6.29 -0.35
C HIS A 134 0.92 -6.78 -0.93
N PHE A 135 0.96 -6.95 -2.26
CA PHE A 135 2.12 -7.41 -3.05
C PHE A 135 2.48 -8.91 -2.90
N ASP A 136 1.89 -9.63 -1.99
CA ASP A 136 2.27 -10.96 -1.57
C ASP A 136 1.49 -12.07 -2.31
N VAL A 137 1.75 -12.20 -3.61
CA VAL A 137 1.16 -13.25 -4.44
C VAL A 137 1.78 -14.62 -4.07
N PRO A 138 0.97 -15.69 -3.86
CA PRO A 138 1.49 -17.04 -3.64
C PRO A 138 2.46 -17.51 -4.75
N MET A 139 3.65 -17.99 -4.37
CA MET A 139 4.69 -18.36 -5.35
C MET A 139 4.27 -19.49 -6.28
N HIS A 140 3.45 -20.42 -5.81
CA HIS A 140 2.88 -21.46 -6.68
C HIS A 140 2.09 -20.87 -7.86
N LEU A 141 1.30 -19.81 -7.62
CA LEU A 141 0.58 -19.13 -8.71
C LEU A 141 1.52 -18.45 -9.71
N VAL A 142 2.71 -18.03 -9.27
CA VAL A 142 3.75 -17.49 -10.16
C VAL A 142 4.36 -18.58 -11.03
N THR A 143 4.75 -19.71 -10.41
CA THR A 143 5.45 -20.78 -11.12
C THR A 143 4.54 -21.59 -12.05
N GLU A 144 3.33 -21.90 -11.62
CA GLU A 144 2.40 -22.76 -12.38
C GLU A 144 1.55 -22.00 -13.39
N TYR A 145 1.20 -20.74 -13.08
CA TYR A 145 0.26 -19.98 -13.91
C TYR A 145 0.87 -18.71 -14.53
N GLY A 146 2.09 -18.33 -14.14
CA GLY A 146 2.68 -17.05 -14.55
C GLY A 146 2.02 -15.84 -13.89
N SER A 147 1.41 -16.05 -12.70
CA SER A 147 0.72 -15.02 -11.94
C SER A 147 -0.40 -14.32 -12.75
N TRP A 148 -0.56 -13.01 -12.58
CA TRP A 148 -1.62 -12.21 -13.22
C TRP A 148 -1.59 -12.17 -14.75
N ARG A 149 -0.60 -12.79 -15.40
CA ARG A 149 -0.66 -13.07 -16.83
C ARG A 149 -1.84 -13.99 -17.18
N ASN A 150 -2.22 -14.88 -16.26
CA ASN A 150 -3.22 -15.91 -16.48
C ASN A 150 -4.59 -15.48 -15.95
N ARG A 151 -5.60 -15.61 -16.79
CA ARG A 151 -6.98 -15.28 -16.44
C ARG A 151 -7.52 -16.03 -15.21
N LYS A 152 -7.04 -17.24 -14.94
CA LYS A 152 -7.44 -18.04 -13.76
C LYS A 152 -7.19 -17.33 -12.44
N MET A 153 -6.25 -16.37 -12.42
CA MET A 153 -5.98 -15.56 -11.23
C MET A 153 -7.23 -14.83 -10.74
N VAL A 154 -8.12 -14.43 -11.64
CA VAL A 154 -9.39 -13.77 -11.29
C VAL A 154 -10.26 -14.70 -10.43
N ASP A 155 -10.38 -15.98 -10.81
CA ASP A 155 -11.18 -16.96 -10.08
C ASP A 155 -10.54 -17.33 -8.74
N PHE A 156 -9.21 -17.48 -8.71
CA PHE A 156 -8.47 -17.76 -7.48
C PHE A 156 -8.60 -16.62 -6.48
N PHE A 157 -8.43 -15.37 -6.94
CA PHE A 157 -8.59 -14.19 -6.10
C PHE A 157 -10.04 -14.01 -5.63
N ALA A 158 -11.03 -14.24 -6.48
CA ALA A 158 -12.44 -14.16 -6.11
C ALA A 158 -12.81 -15.18 -5.03
N ARG A 159 -12.31 -16.41 -5.10
CA ARG A 159 -12.48 -17.43 -4.07
C ARG A 159 -11.86 -17.00 -2.73
N TYR A 160 -10.61 -16.54 -2.77
CA TYR A 160 -9.91 -16.02 -1.61
C TYR A 160 -10.66 -14.83 -0.98
N ALA A 161 -11.07 -13.86 -1.79
CA ALA A 161 -11.81 -12.68 -1.35
C ALA A 161 -13.15 -13.06 -0.69
N ARG A 162 -13.91 -13.98 -1.31
CA ARG A 162 -15.16 -14.50 -0.72
C ARG A 162 -14.92 -15.13 0.65
N THR A 163 -13.90 -15.96 0.78
CA THR A 163 -13.51 -16.55 2.06
C THR A 163 -13.22 -15.48 3.12
N CYS A 164 -12.49 -14.42 2.75
CA CYS A 164 -12.21 -13.31 3.67
C CYS A 164 -13.50 -12.60 4.10
N PHE A 165 -14.37 -12.25 3.16
CA PHE A 165 -15.63 -11.55 3.48
C PHE A 165 -16.55 -12.38 4.36
N GLU A 166 -16.67 -13.67 4.08
CA GLU A 166 -17.51 -14.60 4.88
C GLU A 166 -16.90 -14.88 6.26
N ALA A 167 -15.60 -15.21 6.31
CA ALA A 167 -14.92 -15.56 7.56
C ALA A 167 -14.85 -14.40 8.55
N PHE A 168 -14.73 -13.16 8.06
CA PHE A 168 -14.56 -11.96 8.90
C PHE A 168 -15.78 -11.04 8.87
N ASN A 169 -16.94 -11.55 8.43
CA ASN A 169 -18.18 -10.81 8.46
C ASN A 169 -18.52 -10.36 9.89
N GLY A 170 -18.87 -9.07 10.05
CA GLY A 170 -19.12 -8.46 11.35
C GLY A 170 -17.86 -8.04 12.13
N LEU A 171 -16.67 -8.50 11.74
CA LEU A 171 -15.39 -8.06 12.29
C LEU A 171 -14.73 -6.96 11.46
N VAL A 172 -14.82 -7.05 10.14
CA VAL A 172 -14.21 -6.12 9.20
C VAL A 172 -15.29 -5.50 8.32
N LYS A 173 -15.31 -4.18 8.26
CA LYS A 173 -16.21 -3.40 7.41
C LYS A 173 -15.50 -2.80 6.21
N TYR A 174 -14.26 -2.35 6.37
CA TYR A 174 -13.50 -1.63 5.34
C TYR A 174 -12.47 -2.54 4.69
N TRP A 175 -12.51 -2.60 3.36
CA TRP A 175 -11.68 -3.50 2.55
C TRP A 175 -10.98 -2.76 1.42
N LEU A 176 -9.74 -3.14 1.13
CA LEU A 176 -9.00 -2.74 -0.06
C LEU A 176 -8.63 -3.99 -0.86
N THR A 177 -8.82 -3.95 -2.16
CA THR A 177 -8.55 -5.13 -3.00
C THR A 177 -7.05 -5.36 -3.21
N PHE A 178 -6.36 -4.37 -3.76
CA PHE A 178 -4.92 -4.41 -4.03
C PHE A 178 -4.24 -3.18 -3.45
N ASN A 179 -3.09 -3.38 -2.81
CA ASN A 179 -2.24 -2.27 -2.38
C ASN A 179 -1.52 -1.66 -3.56
N GLU A 180 -1.54 -0.32 -3.67
CA GLU A 180 -0.78 0.43 -4.67
C GLU A 180 -0.77 -0.24 -6.05
N ILE A 181 -1.94 -0.56 -6.59
CA ILE A 181 -2.12 -1.38 -7.80
C ILE A 181 -1.28 -0.90 -8.99
N ASN A 182 -0.98 0.40 -9.09
CA ASN A 182 -0.14 0.99 -10.12
C ASN A 182 1.34 0.63 -10.01
N ILE A 183 1.81 0.12 -8.86
CA ILE A 183 3.21 -0.26 -8.66
C ILE A 183 3.63 -1.43 -9.57
N MET A 184 2.69 -2.24 -10.05
CA MET A 184 3.01 -3.30 -11.02
C MET A 184 3.69 -2.78 -12.29
N LEU A 185 3.46 -1.52 -12.70
CA LEU A 185 4.15 -0.92 -13.85
C LEU A 185 5.63 -0.67 -13.58
N HIS A 186 6.01 -0.43 -12.33
CA HIS A 186 7.36 -0.02 -11.90
C HIS A 186 8.15 -1.14 -11.23
N SER A 187 7.47 -2.06 -10.57
CA SER A 187 8.05 -3.18 -9.82
C SER A 187 7.22 -4.45 -10.05
N PRO A 188 7.22 -4.98 -11.27
CA PRO A 188 6.26 -5.99 -11.72
C PRO A 188 6.31 -7.31 -10.95
N PHE A 189 7.48 -7.78 -10.51
CA PHE A 189 7.56 -9.02 -9.73
C PHE A 189 7.00 -8.80 -8.31
N SER A 190 7.46 -7.76 -7.60
CA SER A 190 6.93 -7.52 -6.25
C SER A 190 5.47 -7.06 -6.28
N GLY A 191 5.06 -6.28 -7.31
CA GLY A 191 3.70 -5.74 -7.40
C GLY A 191 2.65 -6.78 -7.80
N ALA A 192 3.00 -7.70 -8.70
CA ALA A 192 2.04 -8.62 -9.32
C ALA A 192 2.61 -10.00 -9.67
N GLY A 193 3.78 -10.37 -9.17
CA GLY A 193 4.42 -11.67 -9.47
C GLY A 193 4.80 -11.85 -10.93
N LEU A 194 5.02 -10.76 -11.67
CA LEU A 194 5.32 -10.83 -13.11
C LEU A 194 6.82 -11.00 -13.34
N VAL A 195 7.14 -11.93 -14.23
CA VAL A 195 8.46 -12.14 -14.81
C VAL A 195 8.33 -12.10 -16.33
N PHE A 196 9.41 -11.74 -17.04
CA PHE A 196 9.39 -11.55 -18.49
C PHE A 196 10.33 -12.51 -19.18
N GLU A 197 9.97 -12.90 -20.42
CA GLU A 197 10.85 -13.62 -21.32
C GLU A 197 11.69 -12.65 -22.16
N GLU A 198 12.82 -13.13 -22.68
CA GLU A 198 13.68 -12.31 -23.51
C GLU A 198 12.94 -11.88 -24.80
N GLY A 199 12.97 -10.58 -25.09
CA GLY A 199 12.33 -10.00 -26.28
C GLY A 199 10.81 -9.80 -26.18
N GLU A 200 10.21 -10.11 -25.03
CA GLU A 200 8.78 -9.91 -24.80
C GLU A 200 8.44 -8.42 -24.65
N ASN A 201 7.26 -8.02 -25.14
CA ASN A 201 6.72 -6.69 -24.87
C ASN A 201 6.23 -6.61 -23.40
N GLU A 202 7.05 -6.07 -22.51
CA GLU A 202 6.73 -5.93 -21.09
C GLU A 202 5.44 -5.13 -20.86
N ASP A 203 5.17 -4.07 -21.65
CA ASP A 203 3.95 -3.28 -21.52
C ASP A 203 2.71 -4.11 -21.84
N GLN A 204 2.77 -4.98 -22.85
CA GLN A 204 1.67 -5.92 -23.16
C GLN A 204 1.38 -6.81 -21.96
N VAL A 205 2.39 -7.37 -21.33
CA VAL A 205 2.26 -8.25 -20.15
C VAL A 205 1.68 -7.48 -18.96
N LYS A 206 2.24 -6.32 -18.65
CA LYS A 206 1.83 -5.49 -17.52
C LYS A 206 0.37 -5.04 -17.65
N TYR A 207 -0.04 -4.54 -18.80
CA TYR A 207 -1.41 -4.06 -18.99
C TYR A 207 -2.44 -5.19 -19.12
N GLN A 208 -2.06 -6.36 -19.65
CA GLN A 208 -2.94 -7.53 -19.61
C GLN A 208 -3.11 -8.04 -18.16
N ALA A 209 -2.03 -8.10 -17.39
CA ALA A 209 -2.10 -8.44 -15.97
C ALA A 209 -2.92 -7.41 -15.17
N ALA A 210 -2.73 -6.11 -15.45
CA ALA A 210 -3.55 -5.04 -14.88
C ALA A 210 -5.05 -5.24 -15.19
N HIS A 211 -5.40 -5.65 -16.42
CA HIS A 211 -6.78 -5.97 -16.76
C HIS A 211 -7.34 -7.08 -15.86
N HIS A 212 -6.59 -8.16 -15.64
CA HIS A 212 -7.02 -9.26 -14.77
C HIS A 212 -7.19 -8.82 -13.30
N GLU A 213 -6.27 -8.01 -12.76
CA GLU A 213 -6.41 -7.44 -11.42
C GLU A 213 -7.62 -6.50 -11.30
N LEU A 214 -7.87 -5.67 -12.32
CA LEU A 214 -9.02 -4.76 -12.34
C LEU A 214 -10.36 -5.53 -12.37
N VAL A 215 -10.44 -6.59 -13.16
CA VAL A 215 -11.61 -7.48 -13.19
C VAL A 215 -11.76 -8.22 -11.86
N ALA A 216 -10.66 -8.72 -11.28
CA ALA A 216 -10.67 -9.38 -9.97
C ALA A 216 -11.11 -8.43 -8.85
N SER A 217 -10.65 -7.17 -8.88
CA SER A 217 -11.08 -6.11 -7.95
C SER A 217 -12.57 -5.83 -8.04
N ALA A 218 -13.11 -5.69 -9.26
CA ALA A 218 -14.53 -5.46 -9.48
C ALA A 218 -15.38 -6.66 -9.02
N LEU A 219 -14.93 -7.88 -9.31
CA LEU A 219 -15.59 -9.11 -8.87
C LEU A 219 -15.55 -9.23 -7.34
N ALA A 220 -14.43 -8.93 -6.70
CA ALA A 220 -14.31 -8.91 -5.25
C ALA A 220 -15.25 -7.86 -4.62
N THR A 221 -15.36 -6.67 -5.20
CA THR A 221 -16.30 -5.63 -4.75
C THR A 221 -17.75 -6.11 -4.82
N LYS A 222 -18.13 -6.75 -5.92
CA LYS A 222 -19.45 -7.37 -6.06
C LYS A 222 -19.70 -8.42 -4.96
N ILE A 223 -18.76 -9.34 -4.77
CA ILE A 223 -18.85 -10.40 -3.74
C ILE A 223 -18.95 -9.81 -2.34
N ALA A 224 -18.18 -8.76 -2.03
CA ALA A 224 -18.24 -8.11 -0.73
C ALA A 224 -19.65 -7.61 -0.39
N HIS A 225 -20.31 -6.96 -1.36
CA HIS A 225 -21.68 -6.46 -1.17
C HIS A 225 -22.72 -7.58 -1.18
N GLU A 226 -22.50 -8.70 -1.88
CA GLU A 226 -23.34 -9.90 -1.80
C GLU A 226 -23.28 -10.55 -0.43
N VAL A 227 -22.09 -10.63 0.18
CA VAL A 227 -21.89 -11.22 1.51
C VAL A 227 -22.46 -10.31 2.60
N ASN A 228 -22.20 -9.02 2.53
CA ASN A 228 -22.73 -8.02 3.45
C ASN A 228 -22.83 -6.65 2.77
N PRO A 229 -24.04 -6.11 2.57
CA PRO A 229 -24.22 -4.79 1.95
C PRO A 229 -23.57 -3.61 2.71
N GLU A 230 -23.23 -3.80 4.00
CA GLU A 230 -22.52 -2.78 4.80
C GLU A 230 -21.00 -2.74 4.55
N ASN A 231 -20.45 -3.73 3.83
CA ASN A 231 -19.05 -3.72 3.46
C ASN A 231 -18.74 -2.49 2.59
N GLN A 232 -17.62 -1.85 2.88
CA GLN A 232 -17.09 -0.72 2.13
C GLN A 232 -15.79 -1.14 1.46
N VAL A 233 -15.75 -1.12 0.15
CA VAL A 233 -14.59 -1.55 -0.64
C VAL A 233 -13.95 -0.36 -1.30
N GLY A 234 -12.63 -0.17 -1.09
CA GLY A 234 -11.83 0.86 -1.71
C GLY A 234 -10.81 0.31 -2.71
N CYS A 235 -10.39 1.16 -3.63
CA CYS A 235 -9.15 0.99 -4.38
C CYS A 235 -7.99 1.64 -3.63
N MET A 236 -6.74 1.30 -3.98
CA MET A 236 -5.58 1.91 -3.34
C MET A 236 -4.47 2.22 -4.36
N LEU A 237 -4.11 3.49 -4.45
CA LEU A 237 -3.13 4.06 -5.38
C LEU A 237 -1.84 4.46 -4.66
N ALA A 238 -0.67 4.19 -5.24
CA ALA A 238 0.55 4.91 -4.91
C ALA A 238 0.41 6.35 -5.43
N GLY A 239 -0.05 7.24 -4.55
CA GLY A 239 -0.46 8.60 -4.87
C GLY A 239 0.71 9.58 -5.01
N GLY A 240 0.35 10.85 -5.17
CA GLY A 240 1.25 11.96 -5.45
C GLY A 240 1.20 12.37 -6.92
N ASN A 241 0.82 13.61 -7.17
CA ASN A 241 0.74 14.21 -8.49
C ASN A 241 2.13 14.52 -9.07
N PHE A 242 2.20 14.64 -10.38
CA PHE A 242 3.37 15.15 -11.09
C PHE A 242 3.25 16.64 -11.33
N TYR A 243 4.20 17.42 -10.80
CA TYR A 243 4.38 18.80 -11.21
C TYR A 243 5.12 18.87 -12.56
N PRO A 244 4.76 19.82 -13.47
CA PRO A 244 5.62 20.12 -14.59
C PRO A 244 6.93 20.74 -14.06
N TYR A 245 8.07 20.32 -14.60
CA TYR A 245 9.39 20.87 -14.21
C TYR A 245 9.52 22.36 -14.54
N SER A 246 8.85 22.79 -15.61
CA SER A 246 8.71 24.19 -15.99
C SER A 246 7.31 24.48 -16.55
N CYS A 247 7.01 25.76 -16.81
CA CYS A 247 5.76 26.16 -17.45
C CYS A 247 5.75 25.95 -18.99
N LYS A 248 6.74 25.25 -19.56
CA LYS A 248 6.72 24.88 -20.98
C LYS A 248 5.52 23.96 -21.26
N PRO A 249 4.75 24.16 -22.35
CA PRO A 249 3.61 23.29 -22.67
C PRO A 249 3.97 21.80 -22.73
N GLU A 250 5.18 21.47 -23.21
CA GLU A 250 5.68 20.09 -23.30
C GLU A 250 5.89 19.46 -21.91
N ASP A 251 6.35 20.23 -20.91
CA ASP A 251 6.51 19.75 -19.54
C ASP A 251 5.16 19.56 -18.86
N VAL A 252 4.22 20.48 -19.10
CA VAL A 252 2.82 20.40 -18.60
C VAL A 252 2.14 19.15 -19.19
N TRP A 253 2.34 18.89 -20.49
CA TRP A 253 1.82 17.70 -21.14
C TRP A 253 2.42 16.43 -20.56
N MET A 254 3.75 16.39 -20.35
CA MET A 254 4.44 15.24 -19.77
C MET A 254 3.95 14.94 -18.34
N ALA A 255 3.73 15.96 -17.51
CA ALA A 255 3.20 15.78 -16.17
C ALA A 255 1.79 15.16 -16.22
N LEU A 256 0.91 15.64 -17.11
CA LEU A 256 -0.41 15.08 -17.32
C LEU A 256 -0.37 13.62 -17.78
N GLU A 257 0.54 13.25 -18.70
CA GLU A 257 0.69 11.87 -19.18
C GLU A 257 1.19 10.95 -18.06
N LYS A 258 2.09 11.42 -17.20
CA LYS A 258 2.58 10.67 -16.04
C LYS A 258 1.48 10.47 -14.98
N ASP A 259 0.66 11.48 -14.72
CA ASP A 259 -0.51 11.33 -13.85
C ASP A 259 -1.50 10.31 -14.42
N ARG A 260 -1.79 10.34 -15.73
CA ARG A 260 -2.67 9.39 -16.40
C ARG A 260 -2.16 7.95 -16.34
N GLU A 261 -0.85 7.73 -16.43
CA GLU A 261 -0.23 6.41 -16.31
C GLU A 261 -0.56 5.79 -14.94
N ASN A 262 -0.47 6.56 -13.85
CA ASN A 262 -0.81 6.11 -12.51
C ASN A 262 -2.33 6.02 -12.29
N LEU A 263 -3.08 7.05 -12.67
CA LEU A 263 -4.52 7.15 -12.44
C LEU A 263 -5.35 6.17 -13.29
N PHE A 264 -4.76 5.57 -14.32
CA PHE A 264 -5.43 4.57 -15.19
C PHE A 264 -6.17 3.50 -14.36
N PHE A 265 -5.52 2.96 -13.35
CA PHE A 265 -6.09 1.90 -12.51
C PHE A 265 -7.32 2.39 -11.73
N ILE A 266 -7.19 3.54 -11.09
CA ILE A 266 -8.28 4.12 -10.29
C ILE A 266 -9.41 4.63 -11.20
N ASP A 267 -9.08 5.13 -12.40
CA ASP A 267 -10.11 5.49 -13.39
C ASP A 267 -11.03 4.29 -13.67
N VAL A 268 -10.47 3.09 -13.80
CA VAL A 268 -11.26 1.88 -14.03
C VAL A 268 -12.01 1.46 -12.78
N GLN A 269 -11.34 1.39 -11.63
CA GLN A 269 -11.96 0.93 -10.38
C GLN A 269 -13.06 1.87 -9.86
N ALA A 270 -12.92 3.18 -10.06
CA ALA A 270 -13.88 4.17 -9.59
C ALA A 270 -14.98 4.51 -10.60
N ARG A 271 -14.74 4.32 -11.92
CA ARG A 271 -15.68 4.68 -13.00
C ARG A 271 -16.30 3.48 -13.72
N GLY A 272 -15.74 2.29 -13.54
CA GLY A 272 -16.26 1.06 -14.12
C GLY A 272 -16.01 0.86 -15.61
N SER A 273 -15.08 1.63 -16.19
CA SER A 273 -14.72 1.51 -17.61
C SER A 273 -13.33 2.09 -17.88
N TYR A 274 -12.73 1.65 -18.98
CA TYR A 274 -11.46 2.20 -19.44
C TYR A 274 -11.58 3.69 -19.82
N PRO A 275 -10.64 4.54 -19.37
CA PRO A 275 -10.63 5.94 -19.76
C PRO A 275 -10.30 6.10 -21.25
N ALA A 276 -10.89 7.08 -21.93
CA ALA A 276 -10.74 7.26 -23.37
C ALA A 276 -9.28 7.39 -23.85
N TYR A 277 -8.41 7.98 -23.01
CA TYR A 277 -6.98 8.13 -23.34
C TYR A 277 -6.22 6.79 -23.42
N SER A 278 -6.73 5.71 -22.79
CA SER A 278 -6.07 4.40 -22.79
C SER A 278 -5.92 3.82 -24.20
N ALA A 279 -6.88 4.07 -25.10
CA ALA A 279 -6.81 3.61 -26.47
C ALA A 279 -5.57 4.13 -27.23
N ARG A 280 -5.19 5.41 -27.01
CA ARG A 280 -3.96 5.98 -27.54
C ARG A 280 -2.72 5.37 -26.89
N VAL A 281 -2.71 5.31 -25.55
CA VAL A 281 -1.57 4.76 -24.79
C VAL A 281 -1.29 3.31 -25.20
N PHE A 282 -2.32 2.47 -25.31
CA PHE A 282 -2.16 1.08 -25.72
C PHE A 282 -1.62 0.95 -27.14
N ARG A 283 -2.13 1.75 -28.08
CA ARG A 283 -1.63 1.75 -29.46
C ARG A 283 -0.14 2.15 -29.51
N GLU A 284 0.26 3.20 -28.77
CA GLU A 284 1.66 3.68 -28.73
C GLU A 284 2.62 2.66 -28.10
N LYS A 285 2.14 1.88 -27.12
CA LYS A 285 2.91 0.83 -26.44
C LYS A 285 2.82 -0.55 -27.11
N GLY A 286 2.04 -0.69 -28.18
CA GLY A 286 1.80 -1.97 -28.83
C GLY A 286 1.03 -2.96 -27.97
N VAL A 287 0.09 -2.47 -27.16
CA VAL A 287 -0.71 -3.25 -26.21
C VAL A 287 -2.08 -3.55 -26.81
N VAL A 288 -2.50 -4.82 -26.74
CA VAL A 288 -3.85 -5.27 -27.08
C VAL A 288 -4.40 -6.04 -25.88
N ILE A 289 -5.41 -5.48 -25.23
CA ILE A 289 -6.07 -6.13 -24.10
C ILE A 289 -7.05 -7.19 -24.59
N VAL A 290 -6.81 -8.42 -24.21
CA VAL A 290 -7.75 -9.53 -24.40
C VAL A 290 -8.74 -9.51 -23.23
N LYS A 291 -10.03 -9.38 -23.55
CA LYS A 291 -11.13 -9.39 -22.59
C LYS A 291 -11.96 -10.65 -22.76
N ASP A 292 -12.40 -11.24 -21.67
CA ASP A 292 -13.41 -12.28 -21.69
C ASP A 292 -14.83 -11.68 -21.83
N PRO A 293 -15.78 -12.44 -22.37
CA PRO A 293 -17.18 -12.01 -22.38
C PRO A 293 -17.69 -11.71 -20.98
N GLY A 294 -18.22 -10.49 -20.78
CA GLY A 294 -18.73 -10.04 -19.49
C GLY A 294 -17.77 -9.17 -18.66
N ASP A 295 -16.48 -9.03 -19.03
CA ASP A 295 -15.53 -8.21 -18.29
C ASP A 295 -15.96 -6.75 -18.17
N ASP A 296 -16.44 -6.16 -19.26
CA ASP A 296 -16.92 -4.77 -19.23
C ASP A 296 -18.13 -4.57 -18.30
N GLU A 297 -18.95 -5.61 -18.12
CA GLU A 297 -20.06 -5.59 -17.15
C GLU A 297 -19.57 -5.78 -15.72
N LEU A 298 -18.60 -6.66 -15.49
CA LEU A 298 -17.99 -6.85 -14.18
C LEU A 298 -17.32 -5.57 -13.69
N LEU A 299 -16.60 -4.86 -14.54
CA LEU A 299 -15.92 -3.61 -14.20
C LEU A 299 -16.86 -2.52 -13.65
N LYS A 300 -18.17 -2.59 -13.94
CA LYS A 300 -19.18 -1.65 -13.40
C LYS A 300 -19.41 -1.78 -11.91
N ASN A 301 -18.92 -2.84 -11.25
CA ASN A 301 -18.91 -2.96 -9.80
C ASN A 301 -17.79 -2.08 -9.22
N THR A 302 -18.04 -0.79 -9.16
CA THR A 302 -17.06 0.22 -8.74
C THR A 302 -16.88 0.27 -7.23
N VAL A 303 -15.72 0.74 -6.79
CA VAL A 303 -15.39 0.90 -5.38
C VAL A 303 -16.26 1.96 -4.69
N ASP A 304 -16.45 1.84 -3.37
CA ASP A 304 -17.25 2.76 -2.56
C ASP A 304 -16.47 4.04 -2.23
N PHE A 305 -15.16 3.94 -2.02
CA PHE A 305 -14.26 5.06 -1.74
C PHE A 305 -12.93 4.90 -2.48
N VAL A 306 -12.21 6.00 -2.65
CA VAL A 306 -10.86 6.02 -3.23
C VAL A 306 -9.84 6.16 -2.11
N SER A 307 -8.89 5.25 -2.02
CA SER A 307 -7.79 5.37 -1.08
C SER A 307 -6.43 5.46 -1.78
N PHE A 308 -5.47 6.00 -1.07
CA PHE A 308 -4.14 6.22 -1.63
C PHE A 308 -3.08 6.32 -0.53
N SER A 309 -1.83 6.07 -0.93
CA SER A 309 -0.65 6.47 -0.16
C SER A 309 -0.17 7.84 -0.63
N TYR A 310 0.41 8.61 0.28
CA TYR A 310 1.10 9.84 -0.06
C TYR A 310 2.39 9.97 0.74
N TYR A 311 3.53 9.96 0.07
CA TYR A 311 4.84 10.16 0.67
C TYR A 311 5.57 11.38 0.10
N ALA A 312 5.35 11.66 -1.18
CA ALA A 312 5.98 12.74 -1.91
C ALA A 312 5.19 13.07 -3.18
N SER A 313 5.23 14.32 -3.62
CA SER A 313 4.92 14.70 -4.99
C SER A 313 6.09 14.35 -5.92
N ARG A 314 5.84 14.39 -7.21
CA ARG A 314 6.78 14.05 -8.26
C ARG A 314 6.96 15.22 -9.23
N CYS A 315 7.96 15.14 -10.13
CA CYS A 315 8.18 16.16 -11.14
C CYS A 315 8.50 15.50 -12.48
N ALA A 316 7.98 16.06 -13.57
CA ALA A 316 8.18 15.56 -14.93
C ALA A 316 8.57 16.67 -15.91
N SER A 317 9.43 16.32 -16.86
CA SER A 317 9.80 17.18 -18.00
C SER A 317 9.83 16.35 -19.28
N ALA A 318 9.58 16.99 -20.41
CA ALA A 318 9.81 16.42 -21.74
C ALA A 318 11.31 16.18 -22.00
N ASP A 319 12.19 16.92 -21.33
CA ASP A 319 13.63 16.70 -21.31
C ASP A 319 14.03 15.94 -20.03
N MET A 320 14.33 14.64 -20.17
CA MET A 320 14.75 13.79 -19.03
C MET A 320 16.09 14.21 -18.41
N ASN A 321 16.86 15.08 -19.06
CA ASN A 321 18.13 15.62 -18.55
C ASN A 321 17.97 17.00 -17.91
N ALA A 322 16.74 17.51 -17.78
CA ALA A 322 16.47 18.84 -17.23
C ALA A 322 16.92 19.01 -15.76
N GLY A 323 17.07 17.92 -15.01
CA GLY A 323 17.45 17.96 -13.60
C GLY A 323 17.84 16.60 -13.02
N ASN A 324 18.15 16.60 -11.72
CA ASN A 324 18.46 15.38 -10.98
C ASN A 324 17.22 14.49 -10.86
N THR A 325 17.43 13.17 -10.87
CA THR A 325 16.36 12.19 -10.71
C THR A 325 16.07 11.87 -9.23
N SER A 326 14.86 11.45 -8.98
CA SER A 326 14.38 10.88 -7.72
C SER A 326 13.62 9.57 -8.00
N ALA A 327 13.59 8.68 -7.02
CA ALA A 327 12.86 7.40 -7.12
C ALA A 327 11.98 7.19 -5.88
N ALA A 328 11.30 8.24 -5.44
CA ALA A 328 10.37 8.17 -4.30
C ALA A 328 9.26 7.14 -4.57
N ASN A 329 9.08 6.23 -3.61
CA ASN A 329 8.12 5.14 -3.68
C ASN A 329 8.23 4.33 -5.00
N ILE A 330 9.48 4.01 -5.41
CA ILE A 330 9.83 3.19 -6.60
C ILE A 330 9.54 3.90 -7.94
N VAL A 331 8.72 4.92 -7.98
CA VAL A 331 8.39 5.67 -9.21
C VAL A 331 9.50 6.67 -9.52
N LYS A 332 10.17 6.50 -10.67
CA LYS A 332 11.18 7.44 -11.14
C LYS A 332 10.56 8.76 -11.59
N SER A 333 11.16 9.86 -11.13
CA SER A 333 10.76 11.22 -11.48
C SER A 333 11.97 12.16 -11.49
N LEU A 334 11.79 13.38 -11.97
CA LEU A 334 12.75 14.44 -11.68
C LEU A 334 12.56 14.94 -10.24
N ARG A 335 13.65 15.38 -9.62
CA ARG A 335 13.61 16.05 -8.33
C ARG A 335 13.06 17.47 -8.50
N ASN A 336 12.03 17.82 -7.72
CA ASN A 336 11.55 19.19 -7.69
C ASN A 336 12.59 20.09 -6.96
N PRO A 337 13.12 21.13 -7.62
CA PRO A 337 14.16 21.99 -7.02
C PRO A 337 13.63 22.89 -5.89
N HIS A 338 12.31 23.03 -5.75
CA HIS A 338 11.65 23.92 -4.79
C HIS A 338 11.21 23.22 -3.51
N ILE A 339 11.46 21.91 -3.39
CA ILE A 339 10.99 21.08 -2.27
C ILE A 339 12.18 20.48 -1.52
N GLN A 340 12.14 20.54 -0.19
CA GLN A 340 13.09 19.86 0.66
C GLN A 340 12.96 18.33 0.53
N VAL A 341 14.03 17.61 0.74
CA VAL A 341 14.03 16.14 0.68
C VAL A 341 14.44 15.52 2.02
N SER A 342 13.91 14.33 2.27
CA SER A 342 14.32 13.48 3.39
C SER A 342 15.71 12.87 3.16
N GLU A 343 16.25 12.16 4.16
CA GLU A 343 17.51 11.41 4.05
C GLU A 343 17.50 10.39 2.88
N TRP A 344 16.35 9.88 2.50
CA TRP A 344 16.17 8.97 1.36
C TRP A 344 15.85 9.70 0.04
N GLY A 345 15.99 11.03 0.00
CA GLY A 345 15.78 11.83 -1.20
C GLY A 345 14.30 12.00 -1.61
N TRP A 346 13.35 11.70 -0.72
CA TRP A 346 11.93 11.90 -0.97
C TRP A 346 11.51 13.32 -0.65
N GLY A 347 10.77 13.97 -1.56
CA GLY A 347 10.29 15.33 -1.37
C GLY A 347 9.29 15.44 -0.22
N ILE A 348 9.51 16.40 0.67
CA ILE A 348 8.58 16.72 1.77
C ILE A 348 7.64 17.81 1.28
N ASP A 349 6.42 17.44 0.91
CA ASP A 349 5.48 18.35 0.25
C ASP A 349 4.05 18.21 0.80
N PRO A 350 3.75 18.86 1.93
CA PRO A 350 2.39 18.87 2.49
C PRO A 350 1.35 19.50 1.55
N LEU A 351 1.71 20.58 0.82
CA LEU A 351 0.80 21.22 -0.13
C LEU A 351 0.46 20.27 -1.29
N GLY A 352 1.42 19.43 -1.72
CA GLY A 352 1.19 18.39 -2.71
C GLY A 352 0.14 17.36 -2.28
N LEU A 353 0.06 17.07 -0.97
CA LEU A 353 -1.01 16.22 -0.43
C LEU A 353 -2.39 16.90 -0.62
N ARG A 354 -2.54 18.18 -0.25
CA ARG A 354 -3.78 18.94 -0.46
C ARG A 354 -4.18 18.96 -1.93
N ILE A 355 -3.22 19.24 -2.83
CA ILE A 355 -3.43 19.23 -4.28
C ILE A 355 -3.89 17.85 -4.75
N THR A 356 -3.20 16.77 -4.35
CA THR A 356 -3.55 15.39 -4.71
C THR A 356 -4.98 15.06 -4.29
N MET A 357 -5.37 15.41 -3.07
CA MET A 357 -6.72 15.14 -2.53
C MET A 357 -7.80 15.89 -3.34
N ASN A 358 -7.60 17.17 -3.61
CA ASN A 358 -8.53 17.95 -4.43
C ASN A 358 -8.64 17.38 -5.85
N MET A 359 -7.53 17.08 -6.51
CA MET A 359 -7.53 16.46 -7.85
C MET A 359 -8.26 15.11 -7.88
N MET A 360 -8.06 14.26 -6.88
CA MET A 360 -8.74 12.97 -6.79
C MET A 360 -10.25 13.14 -6.56
N TYR A 361 -10.63 14.03 -5.66
CA TYR A 361 -12.06 14.27 -5.40
C TYR A 361 -12.75 14.89 -6.61
N ASP A 362 -12.16 15.90 -7.24
CA ASP A 362 -12.71 16.48 -8.48
C ASP A 362 -12.88 15.44 -9.59
N ARG A 363 -11.96 14.47 -9.67
CA ARG A 363 -11.96 13.43 -10.71
C ARG A 363 -12.98 12.33 -10.46
N TYR A 364 -13.17 11.89 -9.21
CA TYR A 364 -13.94 10.68 -8.90
C TYR A 364 -15.25 10.94 -8.16
N GLN A 365 -15.39 12.08 -7.48
CA GLN A 365 -16.54 12.43 -6.66
C GLN A 365 -16.97 11.32 -5.67
N LYS A 366 -15.97 10.63 -5.12
CA LYS A 366 -16.11 9.59 -4.09
C LYS A 366 -15.37 10.02 -2.84
N PRO A 367 -15.79 9.58 -1.64
CA PRO A 367 -15.02 9.80 -0.41
C PRO A 367 -13.58 9.32 -0.56
N LEU A 368 -12.64 10.04 0.06
CA LEU A 368 -11.23 9.67 0.07
C LEU A 368 -10.82 9.05 1.41
N PHE A 369 -9.78 8.22 1.39
CA PHE A 369 -9.12 7.72 2.58
C PHE A 369 -7.60 7.76 2.36
N LEU A 370 -6.88 8.53 3.16
CA LEU A 370 -5.42 8.52 3.15
C LEU A 370 -4.93 7.35 4.02
N VAL A 371 -4.61 6.23 3.38
CA VAL A 371 -4.33 4.96 4.07
C VAL A 371 -2.84 4.70 4.32
N GLU A 372 -1.96 5.53 3.75
CA GLU A 372 -0.53 5.53 4.07
C GLU A 372 0.05 6.93 3.92
N ASN A 373 0.76 7.38 4.95
CA ASN A 373 1.60 8.57 4.92
C ASN A 373 2.63 8.47 6.04
N GLY A 374 3.86 8.94 5.83
CA GLY A 374 4.88 8.87 6.86
C GLY A 374 6.27 9.28 6.35
N LEU A 375 7.18 9.46 7.28
CA LEU A 375 8.58 9.79 7.04
C LEU A 375 9.47 8.64 7.48
N GLY A 376 10.16 8.00 6.52
CA GLY A 376 11.25 7.08 6.83
C GLY A 376 12.47 7.87 7.29
N ALA A 377 12.99 7.59 8.48
CA ALA A 377 14.14 8.25 9.06
C ALA A 377 14.96 7.30 9.92
N LYS A 378 16.24 7.64 10.15
CA LYS A 378 17.09 6.95 11.13
C LYS A 378 16.81 7.51 12.51
N ASP A 379 16.28 6.68 13.39
CA ASP A 379 16.07 7.06 14.78
C ASP A 379 17.35 6.85 15.59
N VAL A 380 17.57 7.76 16.55
CA VAL A 380 18.70 7.70 17.49
C VAL A 380 18.17 7.55 18.89
N ILE A 381 18.63 6.51 19.58
CA ILE A 381 18.40 6.33 21.03
C ILE A 381 19.42 7.17 21.77
N ASP A 382 18.97 8.11 22.59
CA ASP A 382 19.85 8.98 23.37
C ASP A 382 20.42 8.28 24.64
N GLN A 383 21.25 8.98 25.37
CA GLN A 383 21.89 8.46 26.61
C GLN A 383 20.89 8.09 27.73
N ASN A 384 19.67 8.61 27.68
CA ASN A 384 18.58 8.27 28.60
C ASN A 384 17.74 7.11 28.10
N GLY A 385 18.07 6.60 26.91
CA GLY A 385 17.32 5.59 26.22
C GLY A 385 16.06 6.12 25.52
N GLU A 386 15.89 7.42 25.33
CA GLU A 386 14.74 8.05 24.70
C GLU A 386 14.96 8.22 23.18
N ILE A 387 13.87 8.31 22.43
CA ILE A 387 13.89 8.57 20.98
C ILE A 387 13.10 9.86 20.72
N ASN A 388 13.87 10.94 20.47
CA ASN A 388 13.34 12.27 20.24
C ASN A 388 13.18 12.52 18.73
N ASP A 389 12.10 12.03 18.16
CA ASP A 389 11.81 12.07 16.71
C ASP A 389 10.97 13.30 16.30
N ASP A 390 11.41 14.51 16.71
CA ASP A 390 10.75 15.78 16.37
C ASP A 390 10.61 16.02 14.86
N TYR A 391 11.55 15.52 14.06
CA TYR A 391 11.47 15.55 12.59
C TYR A 391 10.23 14.79 12.06
N ARG A 392 9.83 13.68 12.70
CA ARG A 392 8.62 12.93 12.37
C ARG A 392 7.37 13.70 12.76
N ILE A 393 7.36 14.26 13.96
CA ILE A 393 6.29 15.12 14.46
C ILE A 393 6.08 16.30 13.49
N SER A 394 7.17 16.99 13.11
CA SER A 394 7.10 18.12 12.17
C SER A 394 6.51 17.69 10.81
N TYR A 395 6.97 16.59 10.26
CA TYR A 395 6.44 16.05 8.99
C TYR A 395 4.94 15.76 9.09
N LEU A 396 4.52 15.00 10.09
CA LEU A 396 3.12 14.60 10.25
C LEU A 396 2.22 15.80 10.55
N ARG A 397 2.68 16.76 11.37
CA ARG A 397 1.95 17.99 11.67
C ARG A 397 1.57 18.76 10.42
N GLU A 398 2.53 18.99 9.52
CA GLU A 398 2.29 19.74 8.30
C GLU A 398 1.37 18.98 7.33
N HIS A 399 1.47 17.64 7.25
CA HIS A 399 0.58 16.83 6.43
C HIS A 399 -0.85 16.78 7.01
N ILE A 400 -1.01 16.74 8.34
CA ILE A 400 -2.33 16.81 8.99
C ILE A 400 -2.97 18.19 8.76
N ARG A 401 -2.19 19.27 8.78
CA ARG A 401 -2.68 20.62 8.40
C ARG A 401 -3.17 20.63 6.94
N ALA A 402 -2.40 20.04 6.03
CA ALA A 402 -2.80 19.96 4.63
C ALA A 402 -4.08 19.13 4.40
N MET A 403 -4.30 18.08 5.20
CA MET A 403 -5.57 17.34 5.20
C MET A 403 -6.73 18.20 5.71
N ALA A 404 -6.53 18.97 6.78
CA ALA A 404 -7.54 19.89 7.29
C ALA A 404 -7.93 20.93 6.25
N ASP A 405 -6.94 21.53 5.57
CA ASP A 405 -7.18 22.46 4.48
C ASP A 405 -7.97 21.84 3.31
N ALA A 406 -7.66 20.58 2.96
CA ALA A 406 -8.40 19.86 1.90
C ALA A 406 -9.85 19.56 2.31
N ILE A 407 -10.12 19.28 3.59
CA ILE A 407 -11.47 19.12 4.11
C ILE A 407 -12.23 20.46 4.02
N GLU A 408 -11.58 21.59 4.34
CA GLU A 408 -12.16 22.93 4.15
C GLU A 408 -12.42 23.28 2.68
N ASP A 409 -11.60 22.73 1.76
CA ASP A 409 -11.86 22.84 0.31
C ASP A 409 -13.09 22.00 -0.14
N GLY A 410 -13.65 21.17 0.74
CA GLY A 410 -14.84 20.35 0.47
C GLY A 410 -14.56 18.88 0.17
N VAL A 411 -13.33 18.41 0.39
CA VAL A 411 -12.98 16.99 0.18
C VAL A 411 -13.51 16.13 1.32
N PRO A 412 -14.39 15.14 1.07
CA PRO A 412 -14.87 14.22 2.10
C PRO A 412 -13.78 13.17 2.41
N LEU A 413 -13.02 13.40 3.46
CA LEU A 413 -11.98 12.48 3.94
C LEU A 413 -12.53 11.60 5.08
N LEU A 414 -12.49 10.27 4.91
CA LEU A 414 -13.01 9.29 5.86
C LEU A 414 -12.07 9.07 7.05
N GLY A 415 -10.76 9.10 6.79
CA GLY A 415 -9.77 8.78 7.79
C GLY A 415 -8.33 8.93 7.30
N TYR A 416 -7.44 8.69 8.26
CA TYR A 416 -6.00 8.78 8.09
C TYR A 416 -5.30 7.65 8.83
N THR A 417 -4.46 6.89 8.13
CA THR A 417 -3.57 5.90 8.74
C THR A 417 -2.12 6.21 8.38
N THR A 418 -1.29 6.40 9.40
CA THR A 418 0.15 6.58 9.21
C THR A 418 0.80 5.27 8.81
N TRP A 419 1.77 5.32 7.89
CA TRP A 419 2.49 4.12 7.48
C TRP A 419 3.49 3.67 8.55
N GLY A 420 3.49 2.35 8.79
CA GLY A 420 4.45 1.71 9.68
C GLY A 420 4.34 2.21 11.11
N CYS A 421 3.11 2.34 11.64
CA CYS A 421 2.85 2.89 12.98
C CYS A 421 3.69 2.23 14.10
N ILE A 422 4.09 0.99 13.91
CA ILE A 422 5.19 0.30 14.59
C ILE A 422 6.29 0.09 13.56
N ASP A 423 7.55 0.31 13.90
CA ASP A 423 8.67 0.12 12.97
C ASP A 423 8.62 -1.27 12.33
N LEU A 424 8.83 -1.32 11.04
CA LEU A 424 8.71 -2.54 10.24
C LEU A 424 9.78 -2.59 9.16
N VAL A 425 9.93 -3.73 8.51
CA VAL A 425 10.84 -3.90 7.38
C VAL A 425 10.43 -2.99 6.22
N SER A 426 11.34 -2.15 5.75
CA SER A 426 11.09 -1.26 4.61
C SER A 426 10.85 -2.05 3.33
N ALA A 427 9.73 -1.84 2.64
CA ALA A 427 9.41 -2.50 1.37
C ALA A 427 10.41 -2.12 0.26
N SER A 428 10.90 -0.87 0.25
CA SER A 428 11.84 -0.39 -0.78
C SER A 428 13.24 -0.95 -0.59
N THR A 429 13.80 -0.88 0.62
CA THR A 429 15.21 -1.19 0.89
C THR A 429 15.43 -2.53 1.59
N GLY A 430 14.43 -3.07 2.27
CA GLY A 430 14.57 -4.27 3.12
C GLY A 430 15.25 -4.00 4.46
N GLU A 431 15.38 -2.73 4.83
CA GLU A 431 16.07 -2.27 6.04
C GLU A 431 15.08 -2.01 7.18
N MET A 432 15.49 -2.30 8.40
CA MET A 432 14.81 -1.88 9.63
C MET A 432 15.22 -0.46 10.05
N SER A 433 16.42 -0.01 9.68
CA SER A 433 16.96 1.33 10.01
C SER A 433 16.16 2.47 9.36
N LYS A 434 15.41 2.20 8.29
CA LYS A 434 14.46 3.14 7.68
C LYS A 434 13.13 3.11 8.43
N ARG A 435 13.06 3.82 9.54
CA ARG A 435 11.98 3.75 10.53
C ARG A 435 10.88 4.76 10.25
N TYR A 436 9.63 4.32 10.38
CA TYR A 436 8.44 5.14 10.15
C TYR A 436 7.59 5.32 11.41
N GLY A 437 7.73 4.40 12.38
CA GLY A 437 6.76 4.18 13.46
C GLY A 437 6.81 5.18 14.60
N PHE A 438 5.76 5.17 15.37
CA PHE A 438 5.64 5.76 16.71
C PHE A 438 6.24 4.86 17.79
N VAL A 439 6.38 3.58 17.46
CA VAL A 439 6.95 2.55 18.31
C VAL A 439 8.20 2.01 17.62
N TYR A 440 9.32 2.14 18.31
CA TYR A 440 10.59 1.55 17.92
C TYR A 440 10.56 0.05 18.17
N VAL A 441 11.13 -0.71 17.25
CA VAL A 441 11.36 -2.14 17.39
C VAL A 441 12.87 -2.37 17.44
N ASP A 442 13.35 -3.05 18.49
CA ASP A 442 14.75 -3.39 18.65
C ASP A 442 15.16 -4.49 17.67
N ARG A 443 15.46 -4.07 16.45
CA ARG A 443 15.94 -4.90 15.34
C ARG A 443 16.81 -4.07 14.40
N ASP A 444 17.95 -4.63 14.01
CA ASP A 444 18.85 -4.04 13.01
C ASP A 444 18.60 -4.57 11.58
N ASP A 445 19.37 -4.07 10.61
CA ASP A 445 19.24 -4.45 9.21
C ASP A 445 19.77 -5.88 8.91
N ALA A 446 20.54 -6.46 9.82
CA ALA A 446 21.02 -7.84 9.75
C ALA A 446 20.10 -8.84 10.46
N GLY A 447 19.03 -8.36 11.07
CA GLY A 447 18.06 -9.20 11.77
C GLY A 447 18.40 -9.46 13.24
N ASN A 448 19.37 -8.74 13.83
CA ASN A 448 19.69 -8.86 15.25
C ASN A 448 18.83 -7.92 16.09
N GLY A 449 18.61 -8.27 17.35
CA GLY A 449 17.84 -7.50 18.31
C GLY A 449 16.89 -8.38 19.12
N THR A 450 16.21 -7.78 20.09
CA THR A 450 15.27 -8.47 21.00
C THR A 450 13.82 -8.44 20.49
N LEU A 451 13.54 -7.63 19.46
CA LEU A 451 12.20 -7.29 19.01
C LEU A 451 11.35 -6.55 20.05
N ASP A 452 11.98 -5.99 21.09
CA ASP A 452 11.25 -5.21 22.10
C ASP A 452 10.66 -3.94 21.49
N ARG A 453 9.50 -3.52 22.03
CA ARG A 453 8.76 -2.33 21.60
C ARG A 453 9.06 -1.18 22.55
N LYS A 454 9.42 -0.02 21.98
CA LYS A 454 9.65 1.21 22.74
C LYS A 454 8.91 2.39 22.14
N ARG A 455 8.15 3.10 22.97
CA ARG A 455 7.43 4.31 22.54
C ARG A 455 8.42 5.42 22.23
N LYS A 456 8.23 6.12 21.09
CA LYS A 456 8.99 7.31 20.70
C LYS A 456 8.28 8.57 21.20
N LYS A 457 8.91 9.73 21.08
CA LYS A 457 8.29 11.02 21.40
C LYS A 457 7.02 11.26 20.58
N SER A 458 7.04 10.91 19.29
CA SER A 458 5.91 11.00 18.39
C SER A 458 4.69 10.16 18.81
N PHE A 459 4.87 9.08 19.59
CA PHE A 459 3.78 8.29 20.16
C PHE A 459 2.85 9.16 21.02
N TRP A 460 3.41 9.93 21.91
CA TRP A 460 2.67 10.78 22.84
C TRP A 460 2.05 11.98 22.14
N TRP A 461 2.77 12.54 21.18
CA TRP A 461 2.25 13.60 20.33
C TRP A 461 1.03 13.12 19.51
N TYR A 462 1.13 11.98 18.84
CA TYR A 462 0.02 11.47 18.02
C TYR A 462 -1.19 11.06 18.85
N LYS A 463 -0.97 10.52 20.06
CA LYS A 463 -2.03 10.28 21.05
C LYS A 463 -2.83 11.55 21.34
N LYS A 464 -2.15 12.69 21.52
CA LYS A 464 -2.78 13.98 21.74
C LYS A 464 -3.55 14.47 20.51
N VAL A 465 -2.98 14.31 19.32
CA VAL A 465 -3.65 14.63 18.05
C VAL A 465 -4.98 13.87 17.92
N ILE A 466 -4.96 12.57 18.17
CA ILE A 466 -6.17 11.73 18.11
C ILE A 466 -7.20 12.17 19.15
N ALA A 467 -6.79 12.35 20.41
CA ALA A 467 -7.67 12.74 21.50
C ALA A 467 -8.37 14.09 21.25
N SER A 468 -7.72 14.99 20.54
CA SER A 468 -8.26 16.30 20.13
C SER A 468 -8.99 16.27 18.78
N ASN A 469 -9.13 15.11 18.14
CA ASN A 469 -9.63 14.95 16.77
C ASN A 469 -8.88 15.89 15.80
N GLY A 470 -7.54 15.96 15.88
CA GLY A 470 -6.71 16.81 15.03
C GLY A 470 -6.74 18.31 15.40
N GLY A 471 -7.36 18.69 16.51
CA GLY A 471 -7.47 20.09 16.93
C GLY A 471 -6.22 20.63 17.69
N ASP A 472 -5.40 19.74 18.22
CA ASP A 472 -4.13 20.09 18.91
C ASP A 472 -2.96 19.38 18.23
N LEU A 473 -2.19 20.15 17.48
CA LEU A 473 -1.03 19.69 16.71
C LEU A 473 0.32 20.15 17.31
N GLU A 474 0.30 20.84 18.44
CA GLU A 474 1.51 21.39 19.08
C GLU A 474 2.29 20.38 19.94
#